data_3c2d80a03d6a9e8ad4f4747699bf2317
#
_entry.id   3c2d80a03d6a9e8ad4f4747699bf2317
#
_cell.length_a   1.000
_cell.length_b   1.000
_cell.length_c   1.000
_cell.angle_alpha   90.00
_cell.angle_beta   90.00
_cell.angle_gamma   90.00
#
_symmetry.space_group_name_H-M   'P 1'
#
loop_
_entity.id
_entity.type
_entity.pdbx_description
1 polymer ?
#
loop_
_entity_poly.entity_id
_entity_poly.type
_entity_poly.pdbx_seq_one_letter_code
_entity_poly.pdbx_strand_id
1 'polypeptide(L)'
;HSAERESSISTVQVDFHQPARFDLSYIGADGARHRPVMVHRSLIGSMERVVAHLIEVHGGAFPAWFAPVQLAVLPVSDDEWPAAAAVAQRCLDLGLRAEVVGVERGSLGARIRESRLAPYQAVIGAKEVANEEVALRLRDGRRLDSMPVDEALGRIGALVGARSLELWES
;
A
#
# COMPACT_ATOMS: atom_id res chain seq x y z
N HIS A 1 11.07 -20.77 -5.60
CA HIS A 1 11.90 -21.46 -4.58
C HIS A 1 13.02 -20.54 -4.03
N SER A 2 12.71 -19.28 -3.73
CA SER A 2 13.61 -18.38 -2.97
C SER A 2 13.43 -18.52 -1.44
N ALA A 3 12.51 -19.38 -1.00
CA ALA A 3 12.09 -19.56 0.39
C ALA A 3 13.17 -20.14 1.34
N GLU A 4 14.33 -20.55 0.81
CA GLU A 4 15.41 -21.13 1.61
C GLU A 4 16.59 -20.16 1.87
N ARG A 5 16.50 -18.91 1.41
CA ARG A 5 17.58 -17.95 1.59
C ARG A 5 17.25 -16.99 2.73
N GLU A 6 17.93 -17.16 3.85
CA GLU A 6 17.85 -16.20 4.95
C GLU A 6 18.37 -14.83 4.51
N SER A 7 17.57 -13.79 4.73
CA SER A 7 17.96 -12.41 4.48
C SER A 7 17.79 -11.58 5.76
N SER A 8 18.87 -10.95 6.20
CA SER A 8 18.84 -10.05 7.35
C SER A 8 18.07 -8.75 6.98
N ILE A 9 16.99 -8.46 7.69
CA ILE A 9 16.18 -7.24 7.52
C ILE A 9 16.58 -6.18 8.54
N SER A 10 16.93 -6.61 9.78
CA SER A 10 17.29 -5.74 10.90
C SER A 10 18.62 -6.17 11.50
N THR A 11 19.40 -5.20 11.99
CA THR A 11 20.68 -5.49 12.63
C THR A 11 20.87 -4.68 13.90
N VAL A 12 21.59 -5.27 14.85
CA VAL A 12 22.18 -4.58 16.00
C VAL A 12 23.66 -4.94 16.01
N GLN A 13 24.51 -3.91 16.00
CA GLN A 13 25.97 -4.06 15.97
C GLN A 13 26.57 -3.36 17.19
N VAL A 14 27.43 -4.08 17.92
CA VAL A 14 28.20 -3.52 19.02
C VAL A 14 29.57 -3.12 18.47
N ASP A 15 29.93 -1.85 18.68
CA ASP A 15 31.13 -1.24 18.12
C ASP A 15 32.04 -0.72 19.23
N PHE A 16 33.21 -1.30 19.32
CA PHE A 16 34.28 -0.89 20.21
C PHE A 16 35.35 -0.02 19.51
N HIS A 17 35.34 -0.03 18.17
CA HIS A 17 36.38 0.61 17.37
C HIS A 17 36.12 2.13 17.21
N GLN A 18 34.90 2.51 16.87
CA GLN A 18 34.53 3.92 16.66
C GLN A 18 34.75 4.76 17.92
N PRO A 19 34.33 4.35 19.12
CA PRO A 19 34.60 5.08 20.35
C PRO A 19 36.09 5.26 20.62
N ALA A 20 36.92 4.27 20.27
CA ALA A 20 38.37 4.39 20.39
C ALA A 20 38.95 5.37 19.36
N ARG A 21 38.52 5.28 18.10
CA ARG A 21 38.97 6.11 16.99
C ARG A 21 38.66 7.58 17.20
N PHE A 22 37.48 7.90 17.76
CA PHE A 22 37.05 9.27 18.02
C PHE A 22 37.41 9.77 19.43
N ASP A 23 38.16 8.98 20.21
CA ASP A 23 38.52 9.25 21.60
C ASP A 23 37.35 9.68 22.48
N LEU A 24 36.19 8.98 22.30
CA LEU A 24 35.00 9.24 23.09
C LEU A 24 35.21 8.77 24.54
N SER A 25 34.73 9.57 25.48
CA SER A 25 34.76 9.20 26.91
C SER A 25 33.54 9.78 27.65
N TYR A 26 33.19 9.16 28.75
CA TYR A 26 32.17 9.63 29.70
C TYR A 26 32.71 9.51 31.12
N ILE A 27 32.11 10.26 32.05
CA ILE A 27 32.43 10.14 33.48
C ILE A 27 31.45 9.11 34.07
N GLY A 28 32.01 8.04 34.61
CA GLY A 28 31.22 6.99 35.28
C GLY A 28 30.74 7.38 36.67
N ALA A 29 29.93 6.53 37.28
CA ALA A 29 29.44 6.72 38.65
C ALA A 29 30.57 6.72 39.70
N ASP A 30 31.72 6.14 39.36
CA ASP A 30 32.96 6.15 40.14
C ASP A 30 33.76 7.45 40.03
N GLY A 31 33.28 8.43 39.23
CA GLY A 31 33.98 9.69 38.94
C GLY A 31 35.17 9.54 37.98
N ALA A 32 35.44 8.36 37.45
CA ALA A 32 36.52 8.13 36.51
C ALA A 32 36.06 8.27 35.04
N ARG A 33 37.03 8.47 34.14
CA ARG A 33 36.77 8.49 32.69
C ARG A 33 36.73 7.07 32.14
N HIS A 34 35.67 6.76 31.44
CA HIS A 34 35.47 5.48 30.77
C HIS A 34 35.25 5.68 29.27
N ARG A 35 35.64 4.68 28.47
CA ARG A 35 35.33 4.63 27.05
C ARG A 35 33.93 4.00 26.86
N PRO A 36 33.01 4.68 26.14
CA PRO A 36 31.72 4.09 25.86
C PRO A 36 31.82 2.93 24.87
N VAL A 37 30.82 2.08 24.88
CA VAL A 37 30.55 1.12 23.81
C VAL A 37 29.44 1.74 22.94
N MET A 38 29.61 1.72 21.63
CA MET A 38 28.60 2.23 20.70
C MET A 38 27.76 1.07 20.20
N VAL A 39 26.46 1.29 20.16
CA VAL A 39 25.51 0.31 19.61
C VAL A 39 24.83 0.95 18.39
N HIS A 40 25.08 0.37 17.22
CA HIS A 40 24.40 0.74 16.00
C HIS A 40 23.20 -0.17 15.81
N ARG A 41 22.03 0.40 15.60
CA ARG A 41 20.80 -0.33 15.34
C ARG A 41 20.15 0.15 14.04
N SER A 42 19.92 -0.78 13.14
CA SER A 42 19.11 -0.57 11.95
C SER A 42 17.83 -1.40 12.08
N LEU A 43 16.66 -0.74 12.11
CA LEU A 43 15.37 -1.42 12.10
C LEU A 43 15.08 -2.02 10.73
N ILE A 44 15.46 -1.28 9.67
CA ILE A 44 15.34 -1.70 8.28
C ILE A 44 16.70 -1.42 7.63
N GLY A 45 17.46 -2.47 7.37
CA GLY A 45 18.81 -2.35 6.80
C GLY A 45 18.82 -2.05 5.29
N SER A 46 17.71 -2.38 4.58
CA SER A 46 17.51 -2.10 3.16
C SER A 46 16.02 -2.08 2.86
N MET A 47 15.56 -0.98 2.25
CA MET A 47 14.17 -0.85 1.80
C MET A 47 13.84 -1.86 0.72
N GLU A 48 14.77 -2.12 -0.19
CA GLU A 48 14.61 -3.09 -1.28
C GLU A 48 14.36 -4.50 -0.75
N ARG A 49 15.08 -4.92 0.30
CA ARG A 49 14.89 -6.23 0.93
C ARG A 49 13.53 -6.34 1.61
N VAL A 50 13.08 -5.28 2.28
CA VAL A 50 11.75 -5.26 2.90
C VAL A 50 10.67 -5.32 1.84
N VAL A 51 10.78 -4.54 0.77
CA VAL A 51 9.82 -4.57 -0.35
C VAL A 51 9.79 -5.96 -0.99
N ALA A 52 10.96 -6.56 -1.26
CA ALA A 52 11.04 -7.91 -1.81
C ALA A 52 10.35 -8.94 -0.88
N HIS A 53 10.63 -8.87 0.43
CA HIS A 53 9.99 -9.74 1.42
C HIS A 53 8.46 -9.56 1.44
N LEU A 54 7.97 -8.32 1.42
CA LEU A 54 6.53 -8.04 1.38
C LEU A 54 5.88 -8.58 0.09
N ILE A 55 6.56 -8.45 -1.05
CA ILE A 55 6.09 -9.03 -2.32
C ILE A 55 5.98 -10.55 -2.21
N GLU A 56 6.98 -11.21 -1.64
CA GLU A 56 6.97 -12.68 -1.45
C GLU A 56 5.85 -13.12 -0.50
N VAL A 57 5.71 -12.47 0.66
CA VAL A 57 4.70 -12.81 1.66
C VAL A 57 3.29 -12.64 1.13
N HIS A 58 3.04 -11.58 0.37
CA HIS A 58 1.71 -11.24 -0.12
C HIS A 58 1.45 -11.66 -1.58
N GLY A 59 2.46 -12.24 -2.27
CA GLY A 59 2.35 -12.55 -3.70
C GLY A 59 2.04 -11.32 -4.56
N GLY A 60 2.45 -10.12 -4.11
CA GLY A 60 2.11 -8.83 -4.71
C GLY A 60 0.72 -8.30 -4.36
N ALA A 61 -0.14 -9.12 -3.73
CA ALA A 61 -1.51 -8.75 -3.35
C ALA A 61 -1.54 -8.12 -1.95
N PHE A 62 -1.01 -6.92 -1.83
CA PHE A 62 -0.86 -6.22 -0.55
C PHE A 62 -2.22 -5.92 0.13
N PRO A 63 -2.30 -5.94 1.47
CA PRO A 63 -3.42 -5.37 2.21
C PRO A 63 -3.76 -3.94 1.74
N ALA A 64 -5.03 -3.57 1.78
CA ALA A 64 -5.50 -2.31 1.21
C ALA A 64 -4.77 -1.07 1.78
N TRP A 65 -4.46 -1.07 3.08
CA TRP A 65 -3.85 0.08 3.74
C TRP A 65 -2.43 0.41 3.25
N PHE A 66 -1.67 -0.54 2.68
CA PHE A 66 -0.36 -0.25 2.11
C PHE A 66 -0.19 -0.67 0.63
N ALA A 67 -1.25 -1.06 -0.06
CA ALA A 67 -1.22 -1.29 -1.50
C ALA A 67 -0.80 -0.01 -2.25
N PRO A 68 0.11 -0.06 -3.23
CA PRO A 68 0.54 1.12 -4.00
C PRO A 68 -0.64 1.81 -4.69
N VAL A 69 -1.55 1.04 -5.28
CA VAL A 69 -2.85 1.47 -5.79
C VAL A 69 -3.91 0.77 -4.97
N GLN A 70 -4.76 1.54 -4.29
CA GLN A 70 -5.83 1.00 -3.46
C GLN A 70 -7.11 0.83 -4.26
N LEU A 71 -7.42 1.77 -5.15
CA LEU A 71 -8.57 1.74 -6.03
C LEU A 71 -8.15 1.96 -7.48
N ALA A 72 -8.39 1.00 -8.36
CA ALA A 72 -8.33 1.18 -9.80
C ALA A 72 -9.71 1.57 -10.32
N VAL A 73 -9.85 2.75 -10.93
CA VAL A 73 -11.09 3.25 -11.51
C VAL A 73 -11.12 2.94 -12.99
N LEU A 74 -12.13 2.24 -13.44
CA LEU A 74 -12.24 1.63 -14.77
C LEU A 74 -13.47 2.18 -15.51
N PRO A 75 -13.34 3.28 -16.29
CA PRO A 75 -14.42 3.72 -17.14
C PRO A 75 -14.72 2.65 -18.21
N VAL A 76 -15.99 2.41 -18.53
CA VAL A 76 -16.38 1.42 -19.55
C VAL A 76 -15.97 1.90 -20.94
N SER A 77 -16.22 3.20 -21.23
CA SER A 77 -15.82 3.86 -22.47
C SER A 77 -15.17 5.23 -22.17
N ASP A 78 -14.78 5.97 -23.20
CA ASP A 78 -14.22 7.31 -23.08
C ASP A 78 -15.25 8.32 -22.54
N ASP A 79 -16.53 8.09 -22.76
CA ASP A 79 -17.61 8.97 -22.29
C ASP A 79 -17.67 9.04 -20.76
N GLU A 80 -17.29 7.95 -20.06
CA GLU A 80 -17.26 7.89 -18.60
C GLU A 80 -15.93 8.35 -17.98
N TRP A 81 -14.95 8.73 -18.81
CA TRP A 81 -13.66 9.22 -18.30
C TRP A 81 -13.78 10.39 -17.32
N PRO A 82 -14.61 11.44 -17.59
CA PRO A 82 -14.73 12.56 -16.64
C PRO A 82 -15.23 12.11 -15.26
N ALA A 83 -16.19 11.19 -15.22
CA ALA A 83 -16.73 10.65 -13.97
C ALA A 83 -15.69 9.78 -13.25
N ALA A 84 -14.96 8.93 -13.98
CA ALA A 84 -13.88 8.12 -13.42
C ALA A 84 -12.75 8.98 -12.84
N ALA A 85 -12.37 10.07 -13.54
CA ALA A 85 -11.38 11.02 -13.04
C ALA A 85 -11.88 11.75 -11.77
N ALA A 86 -13.15 12.11 -11.71
CA ALA A 86 -13.74 12.72 -10.52
C ALA A 86 -13.73 11.77 -9.31
N VAL A 87 -14.06 10.49 -9.50
CA VAL A 87 -13.98 9.47 -8.45
C VAL A 87 -12.53 9.30 -7.97
N ALA A 88 -11.57 9.21 -8.88
CA ALA A 88 -10.15 9.09 -8.51
C ALA A 88 -9.66 10.33 -7.73
N GLN A 89 -10.08 11.54 -8.15
CA GLN A 89 -9.73 12.77 -7.43
C GLN A 89 -10.31 12.78 -6.00
N ARG A 90 -11.59 12.38 -5.84
CA ARG A 90 -12.19 12.24 -4.50
C ARG A 90 -11.45 11.24 -3.61
N CYS A 91 -10.91 10.15 -4.17
CA CYS A 91 -10.04 9.24 -3.44
C CYS A 91 -8.79 9.95 -2.94
N LEU A 92 -8.11 10.71 -3.82
CA LEU A 92 -6.90 11.46 -3.46
C LEU A 92 -7.17 12.49 -2.36
N ASP A 93 -8.30 13.19 -2.44
CA ASP A 93 -8.72 14.17 -1.44
C ASP A 93 -8.97 13.52 -0.06
N LEU A 94 -9.36 12.25 -0.03
CA LEU A 94 -9.50 11.42 1.17
C LEU A 94 -8.17 10.73 1.60
N GLY A 95 -7.07 11.00 0.91
CA GLY A 95 -5.77 10.39 1.19
C GLY A 95 -5.65 8.94 0.72
N LEU A 96 -6.57 8.47 -0.14
CA LEU A 96 -6.51 7.16 -0.77
C LEU A 96 -5.70 7.22 -2.07
N ARG A 97 -4.95 6.18 -2.37
CA ARG A 97 -4.18 6.05 -3.62
C ARG A 97 -5.04 5.41 -4.69
N ALA A 98 -5.43 6.20 -5.68
CA ALA A 98 -6.27 5.75 -6.79
C ALA A 98 -5.63 6.08 -8.13
N GLU A 99 -5.93 5.29 -9.15
CA GLU A 99 -5.57 5.56 -10.55
C GLU A 99 -6.76 5.30 -11.47
N VAL A 100 -6.86 6.05 -12.55
CA VAL A 100 -7.80 5.75 -13.64
C VAL A 100 -7.07 4.90 -14.67
N VAL A 101 -7.64 3.74 -14.99
CA VAL A 101 -7.15 2.83 -16.02
C VAL A 101 -8.00 2.99 -17.26
N GLY A 102 -7.55 3.86 -18.16
CA GLY A 102 -8.31 4.30 -19.33
C GLY A 102 -8.45 3.25 -20.43
N VAL A 103 -9.32 3.55 -21.40
CA VAL A 103 -9.68 2.63 -22.50
C VAL A 103 -8.53 2.38 -23.47
N GLU A 104 -7.55 3.27 -23.53
CA GLU A 104 -6.33 3.13 -24.32
C GLU A 104 -5.49 1.91 -23.94
N ARG A 105 -5.67 1.41 -22.70
CA ARG A 105 -5.00 0.20 -22.19
C ARG A 105 -5.71 -1.10 -22.60
N GLY A 106 -6.79 -1.02 -23.37
CA GLY A 106 -7.48 -2.17 -23.95
C GLY A 106 -8.91 -2.37 -23.46
N SER A 107 -9.48 -3.53 -23.74
CA SER A 107 -10.86 -3.83 -23.34
C SER A 107 -11.03 -3.81 -21.83
N LEU A 108 -12.26 -3.54 -21.36
CA LEU A 108 -12.57 -3.55 -19.91
C LEU A 108 -12.10 -4.84 -19.22
N GLY A 109 -12.30 -5.99 -19.86
CA GLY A 109 -11.83 -7.27 -19.30
C GLY A 109 -10.31 -7.39 -19.22
N ALA A 110 -9.55 -6.77 -20.14
CA ALA A 110 -8.09 -6.71 -20.10
C ALA A 110 -7.65 -5.82 -18.94
N ARG A 111 -8.23 -4.64 -18.80
CA ARG A 111 -7.94 -3.66 -17.74
C ARG A 111 -8.27 -4.20 -16.34
N ILE A 112 -9.38 -4.93 -16.18
CA ILE A 112 -9.72 -5.65 -14.94
C ILE A 112 -8.63 -6.67 -14.58
N ARG A 113 -8.14 -7.44 -15.56
CA ARG A 113 -7.03 -8.40 -15.32
C ARG A 113 -5.72 -7.72 -15.00
N GLU A 114 -5.41 -6.63 -15.67
CA GLU A 114 -4.21 -5.83 -15.41
C GLU A 114 -4.20 -5.29 -13.99
N SER A 115 -5.33 -4.75 -13.53
CA SER A 115 -5.50 -4.17 -12.20
C SER A 115 -5.80 -5.21 -11.10
N ARG A 116 -5.62 -6.51 -11.37
CA ARG A 116 -6.02 -7.60 -10.44
C ARG A 116 -5.36 -7.57 -9.06
N LEU A 117 -4.24 -6.89 -8.93
CA LEU A 117 -3.53 -6.75 -7.64
C LEU A 117 -4.04 -5.58 -6.81
N ALA A 118 -4.78 -4.64 -7.41
CA ALA A 118 -5.45 -3.59 -6.65
C ALA A 118 -6.53 -4.21 -5.74
N PRO A 119 -6.61 -3.81 -4.47
CA PRO A 119 -7.64 -4.29 -3.54
C PRO A 119 -9.05 -4.08 -4.05
N TYR A 120 -9.28 -2.91 -4.67
CA TYR A 120 -10.58 -2.51 -5.18
C TYR A 120 -10.49 -2.06 -6.64
N GLN A 121 -11.51 -2.40 -7.41
CA GLN A 121 -11.71 -1.94 -8.77
C GLN A 121 -13.12 -1.33 -8.87
N ALA A 122 -13.20 -0.05 -9.22
CA ALA A 122 -14.47 0.65 -9.44
C ALA A 122 -14.77 0.69 -10.94
N VAL A 123 -15.80 -0.01 -11.37
CA VAL A 123 -16.28 0.04 -12.76
C VAL A 123 -17.29 1.16 -12.86
N ILE A 124 -17.08 2.07 -13.82
CA ILE A 124 -17.93 3.23 -14.08
C ILE A 124 -18.47 3.10 -15.50
N GLY A 125 -19.76 2.83 -15.62
CA GLY A 125 -20.49 2.84 -16.88
C GLY A 125 -21.55 3.95 -16.88
N ALA A 126 -22.29 4.06 -17.96
CA ALA A 126 -23.33 5.08 -18.12
C ALA A 126 -24.41 5.03 -16.99
N LYS A 127 -24.73 3.84 -16.50
CA LYS A 127 -25.68 3.67 -15.39
C LYS A 127 -25.12 4.22 -14.08
N GLU A 128 -23.86 3.92 -13.77
CA GLU A 128 -23.16 4.39 -12.57
C GLU A 128 -23.03 5.92 -12.61
N VAL A 129 -22.73 6.49 -13.77
CA VAL A 129 -22.67 7.96 -13.95
C VAL A 129 -24.04 8.60 -13.70
N ALA A 130 -25.11 8.04 -14.27
CA ALA A 130 -26.47 8.58 -14.13
C ALA A 130 -26.97 8.59 -12.67
N ASN A 131 -26.51 7.64 -11.84
CA ASN A 131 -26.95 7.46 -10.47
C ASN A 131 -25.94 8.00 -9.43
N GLU A 132 -24.79 8.50 -9.85
CA GLU A 132 -23.66 8.84 -8.96
C GLU A 132 -23.19 7.65 -8.10
N GLU A 133 -23.17 6.47 -8.69
CA GLU A 133 -22.82 5.21 -8.06
C GLU A 133 -21.49 4.65 -8.60
N VAL A 134 -20.98 3.63 -7.92
CA VAL A 134 -19.87 2.79 -8.39
C VAL A 134 -20.23 1.31 -8.20
N ALA A 135 -19.82 0.48 -9.15
CA ALA A 135 -19.85 -0.97 -9.03
C ALA A 135 -18.46 -1.46 -8.62
N LEU A 136 -18.31 -1.93 -7.38
CA LEU A 136 -17.02 -2.39 -6.86
C LEU A 136 -16.79 -3.87 -7.14
N ARG A 137 -15.58 -4.18 -7.54
CA ARG A 137 -15.03 -5.53 -7.62
C ARG A 137 -13.87 -5.62 -6.65
N LEU A 138 -13.89 -6.63 -5.81
CA LEU A 138 -12.82 -6.88 -4.84
C LEU A 138 -11.80 -7.86 -5.45
N ARG A 139 -10.56 -7.74 -5.04
CA ARG A 139 -9.47 -8.60 -5.50
C ARG A 139 -9.72 -10.08 -5.21
N ASP A 140 -10.48 -10.41 -4.16
CA ASP A 140 -10.86 -11.79 -3.80
C ASP A 140 -11.93 -12.40 -4.71
N GLY A 141 -12.40 -11.65 -5.71
CA GLY A 141 -13.40 -12.08 -6.68
C GLY A 141 -14.84 -11.66 -6.36
N ARG A 142 -15.12 -11.16 -5.16
CA ARG A 142 -16.44 -10.62 -4.83
C ARG A 142 -16.78 -9.43 -5.73
N ARG A 143 -18.04 -9.33 -6.08
CA ARG A 143 -18.63 -8.18 -6.79
C ARG A 143 -19.71 -7.62 -5.89
N LEU A 144 -19.62 -6.36 -5.60
CA LEU A 144 -20.61 -5.66 -4.79
C LEU A 144 -21.65 -5.02 -5.70
N ASP A 145 -22.88 -4.91 -5.22
CA ASP A 145 -23.90 -4.15 -5.89
C ASP A 145 -23.48 -2.68 -6.01
N SER A 146 -24.00 -1.99 -7.02
CA SER A 146 -23.74 -0.55 -7.19
C SER A 146 -24.21 0.21 -5.95
N MET A 147 -23.39 1.12 -5.50
CA MET A 147 -23.65 1.95 -4.32
C MET A 147 -23.17 3.39 -4.55
N PRO A 148 -23.67 4.36 -3.78
CA PRO A 148 -23.21 5.73 -3.86
C PRO A 148 -21.69 5.84 -3.71
N VAL A 149 -21.05 6.71 -4.52
CA VAL A 149 -19.59 6.89 -4.49
C VAL A 149 -19.09 7.21 -3.09
N ASP A 150 -19.76 8.11 -2.37
CA ASP A 150 -19.35 8.53 -1.02
C ASP A 150 -19.40 7.37 -0.02
N GLU A 151 -20.41 6.52 -0.11
CA GLU A 151 -20.51 5.33 0.74
C GLU A 151 -19.35 4.37 0.48
N ALA A 152 -19.08 4.08 -0.79
CA ALA A 152 -17.98 3.21 -1.19
C ALA A 152 -16.63 3.73 -0.68
N LEU A 153 -16.33 5.00 -0.92
CA LEU A 153 -15.07 5.62 -0.51
C LEU A 153 -14.94 5.75 1.01
N GLY A 154 -16.05 6.04 1.71
CA GLY A 154 -16.08 6.09 3.17
C GLY A 154 -15.75 4.74 3.80
N ARG A 155 -16.33 3.65 3.29
CA ARG A 155 -16.04 2.29 3.77
C ARG A 155 -14.60 1.87 3.47
N ILE A 156 -14.10 2.12 2.25
CA ILE A 156 -12.69 1.87 1.91
C ILE A 156 -11.76 2.66 2.82
N GLY A 157 -12.05 3.95 3.03
CA GLY A 157 -11.27 4.82 3.91
C GLY A 157 -11.23 4.32 5.36
N ALA A 158 -12.35 3.83 5.89
CA ALA A 158 -12.43 3.25 7.23
C ALA A 158 -11.55 1.99 7.36
N LEU A 159 -11.63 1.06 6.40
CA LEU A 159 -10.82 -0.15 6.38
C LEU A 159 -9.32 0.14 6.25
N VAL A 160 -8.97 1.10 5.40
CA VAL A 160 -7.58 1.57 5.22
C VAL A 160 -7.07 2.24 6.50
N GLY A 161 -7.87 3.11 7.12
CA GLY A 161 -7.52 3.79 8.37
C GLY A 161 -7.35 2.84 9.55
N ALA A 162 -8.20 1.82 9.64
CA ALA A 162 -8.10 0.75 10.64
C ALA A 162 -6.96 -0.25 10.36
N ARG A 163 -6.26 -0.14 9.21
CA ARG A 163 -5.26 -1.11 8.73
C ARG A 163 -5.81 -2.55 8.67
N SER A 164 -7.09 -2.68 8.28
CA SER A 164 -7.76 -3.98 8.19
C SER A 164 -7.06 -4.88 7.16
N LEU A 165 -7.05 -6.18 7.44
CA LEU A 165 -6.68 -7.21 6.48
C LEU A 165 -7.86 -7.63 5.61
N GLU A 166 -9.08 -7.34 6.06
CA GLU A 166 -10.30 -7.58 5.30
C GLU A 166 -10.47 -6.53 4.20
N LEU A 167 -10.97 -6.97 3.05
CA LEU A 167 -11.27 -6.06 1.94
C LEU A 167 -12.63 -5.40 2.07
N TRP A 168 -13.58 -6.07 2.74
CA TRP A 168 -14.94 -5.57 2.89
C TRP A 168 -15.66 -6.30 4.02
N GLU A 169 -16.31 -5.54 4.87
CA GLU A 169 -17.16 -6.08 5.93
C GLU A 169 -18.54 -6.47 5.36
N SER A 170 -19.06 -7.59 5.84
CA SER A 170 -20.36 -8.15 5.43
C SER A 170 -21.53 -7.32 5.96
#